data_befaccd696bd59b38303cfce32f9abca
#
_entry.id   befaccd696bd59b38303cfce32f9abca
#
_cell.length_a   1.000
_cell.length_b   1.000
_cell.length_c   1.000
_cell.angle_alpha   90.00
_cell.angle_beta   90.00
_cell.angle_gamma   90.00
#
_symmetry.space_group_name_H-M   'P 1'
#
loop_
_entity.id
_entity.type
_entity.pdbx_description
1 polymer ?
#
loop_
_entity_poly.entity_id
_entity_poly.type
_entity_poly.pdbx_seq_one_letter_code
_entity_poly.pdbx_strand_id
1 'polypeptide(L)' 'MVSAKSVWFDNQRIFVELNDGRIVGTPIEWYPNLKKGTPDQMKKYELWENGKWIHWEELNEDLSAEGFLSFTK' A
#
# COMPACT_ATOMS: atom_id res chain seq x y z
N MET A 1 -10.76 -14.19 -0.25
CA MET A 1 -10.44 -12.96 0.50
C MET A 1 -9.18 -12.32 -0.04
N VAL A 2 -9.18 -11.01 -0.21
CA VAL A 2 -8.05 -10.29 -0.78
C VAL A 2 -7.05 -9.94 0.31
N SER A 3 -5.78 -10.22 0.04
CA SER A 3 -4.70 -9.83 0.95
C SER A 3 -3.49 -9.42 0.15
N ALA A 4 -2.64 -8.58 0.77
CA ALA A 4 -1.42 -8.10 0.15
C ALA A 4 -0.28 -9.07 0.40
N LYS A 5 0.52 -9.33 -0.63
CA LYS A 5 1.73 -10.15 -0.51
C LYS A 5 2.96 -9.29 -0.41
N SER A 6 3.03 -8.24 -1.21
CA SER A 6 4.16 -7.33 -1.19
C SER A 6 3.74 -5.96 -1.66
N VAL A 7 4.55 -4.97 -1.30
CA VAL A 7 4.29 -3.57 -1.61
C VAL A 7 5.59 -2.96 -2.10
N TRP A 8 5.51 -2.20 -3.19
CA TRP A 8 6.65 -1.43 -3.67
C TRP A 8 6.13 -0.16 -4.32
N PHE A 9 7.03 0.73 -4.71
CA PHE A 9 6.61 2.00 -5.27
C PHE A 9 7.72 2.61 -6.12
N ASP A 10 7.30 3.51 -7.00
CA ASP A 10 8.23 4.33 -7.77
C ASP A 10 8.02 5.80 -7.38
N ASN A 11 8.43 6.72 -8.25
CA ASN A 11 8.34 8.15 -7.94
C ASN A 11 6.91 8.67 -7.87
N GLN A 12 5.95 7.96 -8.46
CA GLN A 12 4.60 8.47 -8.60
C GLN A 12 3.53 7.55 -8.08
N ARG A 13 3.80 6.24 -7.98
CA ARG A 13 2.78 5.26 -7.67
C ARG A 13 3.23 4.28 -6.60
N ILE A 14 2.24 3.79 -5.87
CA ILE A 14 2.45 2.67 -4.98
C ILE A 14 1.80 1.44 -5.63
N PHE A 15 2.48 0.31 -5.55
CA PHE A 15 2.02 -0.95 -6.13
C PHE A 15 1.85 -1.99 -5.03
N VAL A 16 0.78 -2.75 -5.13
CA VAL A 16 0.50 -3.83 -4.19
C VAL A 16 0.24 -5.10 -4.98
N GLU A 17 1.01 -6.15 -4.68
CA GLU A 17 0.72 -7.46 -5.23
C GLU A 17 -0.22 -8.18 -4.30
N LEU A 18 -1.30 -8.72 -4.84
CA LEU A 18 -2.33 -9.39 -4.06
C LEU A 18 -2.11 -10.89 -4.08
N ASN A 19 -2.79 -11.58 -3.17
CA ASN A 19 -2.62 -13.02 -2.99
C ASN A 19 -3.08 -13.84 -4.21
N ASP A 20 -3.88 -13.25 -5.10
CA ASP A 20 -4.32 -13.92 -6.32
C ASP A 20 -3.42 -13.61 -7.53
N GLY A 21 -2.33 -12.89 -7.31
CA GLY A 21 -1.37 -12.57 -8.37
C GLY A 21 -1.61 -11.24 -9.06
N ARG A 22 -2.70 -10.56 -8.77
CA ARG A 22 -2.95 -9.25 -9.36
C ARG A 22 -2.05 -8.19 -8.75
N ILE A 23 -1.70 -7.20 -9.56
CA ILE A 23 -0.92 -6.06 -9.10
C ILE A 23 -1.76 -4.82 -9.33
N VAL A 24 -1.93 -4.04 -8.28
CA VAL A 24 -2.71 -2.81 -8.33
C VAL A 24 -1.76 -1.64 -8.09
N GLY A 25 -1.77 -0.67 -9.00
CA GLY A 25 -0.97 0.54 -8.85
C GLY A 25 -1.87 1.75 -8.72
N THR A 26 -1.61 2.60 -7.72
CA THR A 26 -2.38 3.81 -7.51
C THR A 26 -1.43 4.99 -7.28
N PRO A 27 -1.85 6.20 -7.66
CA PRO A 27 -1.00 7.37 -7.42
C PRO A 27 -0.75 7.60 -5.94
N ILE A 28 0.49 7.90 -5.60
CA ILE A 28 0.85 8.20 -4.20
C ILE A 28 0.11 9.45 -3.72
N GLU A 29 -0.21 10.35 -4.62
CA GLU A 29 -0.91 11.58 -4.27
C GLU A 29 -2.26 11.35 -3.61
N TRP A 30 -2.85 10.17 -3.83
CA TRP A 30 -4.14 9.86 -3.19
C TRP A 30 -3.97 9.57 -1.70
N TYR A 31 -2.73 9.42 -1.23
CA TYR A 31 -2.43 9.08 0.17
C TYR A 31 -1.50 10.14 0.73
N PRO A 32 -2.05 11.22 1.30
CA PRO A 32 -1.22 12.35 1.74
C PRO A 32 -0.12 11.98 2.73
N ASN A 33 -0.38 11.03 3.62
CA ASN A 33 0.62 10.59 4.58
C ASN A 33 1.79 9.88 3.90
N LEU A 34 1.50 9.10 2.86
CA LEU A 34 2.55 8.44 2.10
C LEU A 34 3.34 9.46 1.27
N LYS A 35 2.64 10.44 0.73
CA LYS A 35 3.29 11.46 -0.07
C LYS A 35 4.35 12.23 0.71
N LYS A 36 4.13 12.39 2.01
CA LYS A 36 5.08 13.08 2.88
C LYS A 36 6.27 12.22 3.28
N GLY A 37 6.18 10.93 3.06
CA GLY A 37 7.21 10.01 3.51
C GLY A 37 8.44 10.00 2.63
N THR A 38 9.57 9.65 3.23
CA THR A 38 10.78 9.41 2.48
C THR A 38 10.74 8.00 1.91
N PRO A 39 11.56 7.69 0.89
CA PRO A 39 11.64 6.33 0.38
C PRO A 39 11.95 5.29 1.46
N ASP A 40 12.82 5.65 2.40
CA ASP A 40 13.14 4.73 3.50
C ASP A 40 11.94 4.46 4.39
N GLN A 41 11.15 5.48 4.70
CA GLN A 41 9.96 5.31 5.51
C GLN A 41 8.92 4.47 4.80
N MET A 42 8.77 4.66 3.50
CA MET A 42 7.78 3.90 2.72
C MET A 42 8.15 2.43 2.60
N LYS A 43 9.45 2.10 2.66
CA LYS A 43 9.89 0.71 2.62
C LYS A 43 9.62 -0.03 3.92
N LYS A 44 9.36 0.69 5.00
CA LYS A 44 9.16 0.10 6.33
C LYS A 44 7.70 -0.20 6.58
N TYR A 45 7.02 -0.75 5.59
CA TYR A 45 5.64 -1.16 5.78
C TYR A 45 5.58 -2.51 6.49
N GLU A 46 4.46 -2.74 7.15
CA GLU A 46 4.17 -4.02 7.79
C GLU A 46 2.86 -4.56 7.25
N LEU A 47 2.77 -5.87 7.13
CA LEU A 47 1.54 -6.52 6.73
C LEU A 47 0.88 -7.12 7.96
N TRP A 48 -0.33 -6.66 8.26
CA TRP A 48 -1.08 -7.11 9.41
C TRP A 48 -2.23 -8.01 8.99
N GLU A 49 -2.62 -8.91 9.86
CA GLU A 49 -3.75 -9.82 9.65
C GLU A 49 -3.60 -10.56 8.32
N ASN A 50 -2.42 -11.16 8.13
CA ASN A 50 -2.12 -11.98 6.94
C ASN A 50 -2.23 -11.17 5.64
N GLY A 51 -1.88 -9.89 5.71
CA GLY A 51 -1.87 -9.06 4.51
C GLY A 51 -3.18 -8.33 4.25
N LYS A 52 -4.14 -8.44 5.15
CA LYS A 52 -5.39 -7.69 5.01
C LYS A 52 -5.15 -6.19 5.12
N TRP A 53 -4.20 -5.79 5.96
CA TRP A 53 -3.84 -4.40 6.19
C TRP A 53 -2.38 -4.17 5.91
N ILE A 54 -2.07 -2.98 5.37
CA ILE A 54 -0.71 -2.51 5.17
C ILE A 54 -0.53 -1.31 6.10
N HIS A 55 0.47 -1.39 6.98
CA HIS A 55 0.67 -0.38 8.02
C HIS A 55 2.04 0.27 7.87
N TRP A 56 2.06 1.58 8.00
CA TRP A 56 3.30 2.37 8.04
C TRP A 56 3.35 3.08 9.39
N GLU A 57 4.18 2.58 10.28
CA GLU A 57 4.26 3.10 11.64
C GLU A 57 4.70 4.57 11.66
N GLU A 58 5.78 4.87 10.94
CA GLU A 58 6.33 6.22 10.97
C GLU A 58 5.46 7.24 10.25
N LEU A 59 4.67 6.80 9.30
CA LEU A 59 3.81 7.68 8.53
C LEU A 59 2.38 7.72 9.07
N ASN A 60 2.11 6.90 10.08
CA ASN A 60 0.79 6.81 10.70
C ASN A 60 -0.29 6.55 9.67
N GLU A 61 -0.05 5.57 8.80
CA GLU A 61 -0.97 5.25 7.72
C GLU A 61 -1.32 3.77 7.71
N ASP A 62 -2.60 3.47 7.50
CA ASP A 62 -3.10 2.10 7.38
C ASP A 62 -3.94 2.01 6.11
N LEU A 63 -3.63 1.07 5.25
CA LEU A 63 -4.39 0.86 4.03
C LEU A 63 -4.84 -0.59 3.96
N SER A 64 -6.08 -0.82 3.52
CA SER A 64 -6.57 -2.18 3.38
C SER A 64 -6.31 -2.69 1.97
N ALA A 65 -6.02 -3.98 1.85
CA ALA A 65 -5.84 -4.60 0.54
C ALA A 65 -7.11 -4.48 -0.30
N GLU A 66 -8.27 -4.64 0.32
CA GLU A 66 -9.54 -4.48 -0.38
C GLU A 66 -9.74 -3.06 -0.88
N GLY A 67 -9.24 -2.08 -0.12
CA GLY A 67 -9.36 -0.69 -0.51
C GLY A 67 -8.66 -0.39 -1.83
N PHE A 68 -7.56 -1.07 -2.09
CA PHE A 68 -6.86 -0.89 -3.36
C PHE A 68 -7.69 -1.39 -4.53
N LEU A 69 -8.40 -2.50 -4.36
CA LEU A 69 -9.24 -3.03 -5.42
C LEU A 69 -10.47 -2.18 -5.68
N SER A 70 -11.07 -1.67 -4.64
CA SER A 70 -12.31 -0.89 -4.77
C SER A 70 -12.07 0.59 -5.01
N PHE A 71 -10.83 1.01 -4.98
CA PHE A 71 -10.46 2.42 -5.17
C PHE A 71 -10.39 2.75 -6.64
N THR A 72 -11.55 2.91 -7.27
CA THR A 72 -11.64 3.21 -8.70
C THR A 72 -11.95 4.68 -8.91
N LYS A 73 -11.37 5.20 -9.95
CA LYS A 73 -11.61 6.58 -10.36
C LYS A 73 -11.96 6.61 -11.81
#